data_72c0de9615f3923b5dffd70a79333931
#
_entry.id   72c0de9615f3923b5dffd70a79333931
#
_cell.length_a   1.000
_cell.length_b   1.000
_cell.length_c   1.000
_cell.angle_alpha   90.00
_cell.angle_beta   90.00
_cell.angle_gamma   90.00
#
_symmetry.space_group_name_H-M   'P 1'
#
loop_
_entity.id
_entity.type
_entity.pdbx_description
1 polymer ?
#
loop_
_entity_poly.entity_id
_entity_poly.type
_entity_poly.pdbx_seq_one_letter_code
_entity_poly.pdbx_strand_id
1 'polypeptide(L)'
;MLFRSLDTCSAPGTKATAIAERIGIEGHVTACDRHAGRLRLVARDARRLGLTRIAIQERDATEPLGDLVAIAAPGFDLVLVDAPCSGLGSLRRNPDARWRIRETDVTALADIQRKILDQAARVVVPGGTLVYSTCTLVPEENEAQADAFLGRHPEFQRVPRNELPTHLRPVLREDGSLECLPHIHGSDGFFATRFVRADP
;
A
#
# COMPACT_ATOMS: atom_id res chain seq x y z
N MET A 1 7.18 -17.06 15.05
CA MET A 1 5.94 -16.25 15.11
C MET A 1 5.40 -16.13 13.70
N LEU A 2 4.13 -16.38 13.47
CA LEU A 2 3.52 -16.32 12.13
C LEU A 2 3.46 -14.87 11.65
N PHE A 3 4.11 -14.53 10.52
CA PHE A 3 4.06 -13.18 9.94
C PHE A 3 2.79 -13.02 9.11
N ARG A 4 1.95 -12.04 9.45
CA ARG A 4 0.66 -11.78 8.79
C ARG A 4 0.70 -10.45 8.06
N SER A 5 0.41 -10.49 6.78
CA SER A 5 0.34 -9.27 5.97
C SER A 5 -1.03 -9.12 5.31
N LEU A 6 -1.45 -7.87 5.17
CA LEU A 6 -2.65 -7.45 4.45
C LEU A 6 -2.25 -6.54 3.29
N ASP A 7 -2.73 -6.85 2.09
CA ASP A 7 -2.70 -5.96 0.93
C ASP A 7 -4.13 -5.51 0.65
N THR A 8 -4.43 -4.25 0.92
CA THR A 8 -5.80 -3.71 0.92
C THR A 8 -6.37 -3.43 -0.47
N CYS A 9 -5.50 -3.27 -1.49
CA CYS A 9 -5.86 -2.95 -2.86
C CYS A 9 -5.05 -3.82 -3.84
N SER A 10 -5.10 -5.15 -3.64
CA SER A 10 -4.10 -6.08 -4.13
C SER A 10 -4.10 -6.33 -5.64
N ALA A 11 -5.23 -6.14 -6.31
CA ALA A 11 -5.33 -6.50 -7.73
C ALA A 11 -4.52 -5.57 -8.65
N PRO A 12 -3.72 -6.13 -9.58
CA PRO A 12 -3.77 -7.49 -10.12
C PRO A 12 -2.98 -8.57 -9.35
N GLY A 13 -2.26 -8.24 -8.26
CA GLY A 13 -1.62 -9.20 -7.38
C GLY A 13 -0.09 -9.16 -7.30
N THR A 14 0.55 -8.29 -8.05
CA THR A 14 2.02 -8.23 -8.12
C THR A 14 2.67 -7.99 -6.75
N LYS A 15 2.10 -7.08 -5.94
CA LYS A 15 2.64 -6.78 -4.60
C LYS A 15 2.32 -7.88 -3.60
N ALA A 16 1.07 -8.37 -3.58
CA ALA A 16 0.66 -9.48 -2.73
C ALA A 16 1.50 -10.75 -2.95
N THR A 17 1.76 -11.12 -4.22
CA THR A 17 2.61 -12.28 -4.55
C THR A 17 4.06 -12.03 -4.16
N ALA A 18 4.60 -10.84 -4.40
CA ALA A 18 5.97 -10.48 -4.01
C ALA A 18 6.16 -10.51 -2.47
N ILE A 19 5.16 -10.10 -1.69
CA ILE A 19 5.17 -10.24 -0.23
C ILE A 19 5.18 -11.73 0.13
N ALA A 20 4.28 -12.53 -0.45
CA ALA A 20 4.17 -13.96 -0.14
C ALA A 20 5.48 -14.74 -0.43
N GLU A 21 6.20 -14.41 -1.50
CA GLU A 21 7.50 -14.99 -1.80
C GLU A 21 8.57 -14.66 -0.74
N ARG A 22 8.49 -13.45 -0.14
CA ARG A 22 9.51 -12.97 0.81
C ARG A 22 9.28 -13.39 2.24
N ILE A 23 8.02 -13.51 2.68
CA ILE A 23 7.70 -13.88 4.08
C ILE A 23 7.87 -15.38 4.34
N GLY A 24 8.13 -16.17 3.31
CA GLY A 24 8.41 -17.61 3.44
C GLY A 24 7.17 -18.45 3.79
N ILE A 25 7.44 -19.70 4.09
CA ILE A 25 6.39 -20.73 4.32
C ILE A 25 5.58 -20.52 5.60
N GLU A 26 6.10 -19.79 6.56
CA GLU A 26 5.40 -19.49 7.83
C GLU A 26 4.55 -18.22 7.76
N GLY A 27 4.71 -17.41 6.70
CA GLY A 27 3.97 -16.18 6.53
C GLY A 27 2.60 -16.40 5.88
N HIS A 28 1.69 -15.45 6.09
CA HIS A 28 0.36 -15.43 5.46
C HIS A 28 0.05 -14.06 4.88
N VAL A 29 -0.51 -14.02 3.67
CA VAL A 29 -0.97 -12.80 3.00
C VAL A 29 -2.49 -12.83 2.88
N THR A 30 -3.15 -11.79 3.36
CA THR A 30 -4.56 -11.52 3.01
C THR A 30 -4.58 -10.48 1.91
N ALA A 31 -5.06 -10.87 0.73
CA ALA A 31 -5.13 -10.02 -0.46
C ALA A 31 -6.58 -9.54 -0.67
N CYS A 32 -6.81 -8.25 -0.50
CA CYS A 32 -8.12 -7.62 -0.63
C CYS A 32 -8.22 -6.75 -1.89
N ASP A 33 -9.36 -6.70 -2.50
CA ASP A 33 -9.75 -5.71 -3.52
C ASP A 33 -11.29 -5.64 -3.55
N ARG A 34 -11.83 -4.47 -3.84
CA ARG A 34 -13.29 -4.28 -3.95
C ARG A 34 -13.90 -4.92 -5.21
N HIS A 35 -13.07 -5.35 -6.16
CA HIS A 35 -13.50 -5.93 -7.43
C HIS A 35 -13.17 -7.43 -7.50
N ALA A 36 -14.16 -8.29 -7.24
CA ALA A 36 -14.04 -9.75 -7.36
C ALA A 36 -13.44 -10.21 -8.70
N GLY A 37 -13.82 -9.53 -9.79
CA GLY A 37 -13.30 -9.83 -11.13
C GLY A 37 -11.78 -9.66 -11.24
N ARG A 38 -11.21 -8.65 -10.56
CA ARG A 38 -9.77 -8.39 -10.54
C ARG A 38 -9.03 -9.35 -9.61
N LEU A 39 -9.65 -9.78 -8.51
CA LEU A 39 -9.09 -10.76 -7.58
C LEU A 39 -8.82 -12.13 -8.23
N ARG A 40 -9.54 -12.47 -9.31
CA ARG A 40 -9.22 -13.68 -10.11
C ARG A 40 -7.82 -13.65 -10.70
N LEU A 41 -7.27 -12.46 -10.98
CA LEU A 41 -5.88 -12.32 -11.45
C LEU A 41 -4.90 -12.65 -10.33
N VAL A 42 -5.17 -12.18 -9.10
CA VAL A 42 -4.37 -12.52 -7.91
C VAL A 42 -4.36 -14.04 -7.69
N ALA A 43 -5.55 -14.68 -7.73
CA ALA A 43 -5.68 -16.13 -7.58
C ALA A 43 -4.92 -16.91 -8.66
N ARG A 44 -5.02 -16.46 -9.90
CA ARG A 44 -4.30 -17.07 -11.03
C ARG A 44 -2.78 -17.01 -10.85
N ASP A 45 -2.26 -15.83 -10.48
CA ASP A 45 -0.82 -15.63 -10.36
C ASP A 45 -0.27 -16.29 -9.08
N ALA A 46 -1.02 -16.29 -7.97
CA ALA A 46 -0.67 -17.08 -6.79
C ALA A 46 -0.53 -18.57 -7.12
N ARG A 47 -1.49 -19.13 -7.87
CA ARG A 47 -1.46 -20.53 -8.30
C ARG A 47 -0.29 -20.82 -9.24
N ARG A 48 -0.05 -19.95 -10.22
CA ARG A 48 1.08 -20.07 -11.18
C ARG A 48 2.44 -20.06 -10.48
N LEU A 49 2.57 -19.30 -9.38
CA LEU A 49 3.79 -19.18 -8.58
C LEU A 49 3.88 -20.23 -7.46
N GLY A 50 2.86 -21.09 -7.28
CA GLY A 50 2.84 -22.08 -6.21
C GLY A 50 2.65 -21.49 -4.81
N LEU A 51 2.11 -20.28 -4.69
CA LEU A 51 1.91 -19.58 -3.43
C LEU A 51 0.58 -20.00 -2.79
N THR A 52 0.66 -20.89 -1.81
CA THR A 52 -0.52 -21.49 -1.16
C THR A 52 -1.04 -20.69 0.03
N ARG A 53 -0.29 -19.68 0.51
CA ARG A 53 -0.60 -18.91 1.72
C ARG A 53 -1.09 -17.48 1.41
N ILE A 54 -1.84 -17.34 0.33
CA ILE A 54 -2.55 -16.10 -0.01
C ILE A 54 -4.05 -16.36 0.14
N ALA A 55 -4.66 -15.75 1.16
CA ALA A 55 -6.13 -15.69 1.28
C ALA A 55 -6.65 -14.52 0.47
N ILE A 56 -7.66 -14.76 -0.36
CA ILE A 56 -8.25 -13.73 -1.22
C ILE A 56 -9.61 -13.34 -0.66
N GLN A 57 -9.83 -12.05 -0.45
CA GLN A 57 -11.03 -11.49 0.15
C GLN A 57 -11.56 -10.33 -0.68
N GLU A 58 -12.83 -10.40 -1.09
CA GLU A 58 -13.51 -9.25 -1.67
C GLU A 58 -13.89 -8.29 -0.54
N ARG A 59 -13.25 -7.10 -0.52
CA ARG A 59 -13.47 -6.07 0.50
C ARG A 59 -13.27 -4.68 -0.10
N ASP A 60 -14.16 -3.77 0.26
CA ASP A 60 -13.91 -2.35 0.09
C ASP A 60 -13.09 -1.84 1.28
N ALA A 61 -11.86 -1.45 1.03
CA ALA A 61 -10.94 -1.02 2.07
C ALA A 61 -11.30 0.38 2.66
N THR A 62 -12.30 1.07 2.13
CA THR A 62 -12.88 2.28 2.74
C THR A 62 -13.82 1.95 3.89
N GLU A 63 -14.28 0.69 3.97
CA GLU A 63 -15.17 0.17 5.01
C GLU A 63 -14.36 -0.51 6.14
N PRO A 64 -14.98 -0.77 7.32
CA PRO A 64 -14.28 -1.40 8.43
C PRO A 64 -13.66 -2.75 8.08
N LEU A 65 -12.37 -2.92 8.39
CA LEU A 65 -11.58 -4.13 8.16
C LEU A 65 -11.45 -5.02 9.42
N GLY A 66 -12.18 -4.69 10.49
CA GLY A 66 -12.04 -5.39 11.79
C GLY A 66 -12.39 -6.87 11.76
N ASP A 67 -13.24 -7.31 10.82
CA ASP A 67 -13.57 -8.73 10.62
C ASP A 67 -12.36 -9.54 10.12
N LEU A 68 -11.43 -8.91 9.40
CA LEU A 68 -10.18 -9.55 8.97
C LEU A 68 -9.24 -9.85 10.15
N VAL A 69 -9.36 -9.10 11.26
CA VAL A 69 -8.60 -9.35 12.48
C VAL A 69 -8.97 -10.70 13.09
N ALA A 70 -10.22 -11.13 12.97
CA ALA A 70 -10.65 -12.45 13.44
C ALA A 70 -9.90 -13.60 12.70
N ILE A 71 -9.52 -13.37 11.44
CA ILE A 71 -8.73 -14.32 10.63
C ILE A 71 -7.24 -14.24 10.97
N ALA A 72 -6.75 -13.06 11.34
CA ALA A 72 -5.34 -12.76 11.58
C ALA A 72 -5.06 -12.29 13.01
N ALA A 73 -5.78 -12.82 14.02
CA ALA A 73 -5.64 -12.35 15.42
C ALA A 73 -4.18 -12.35 15.89
N PRO A 74 -3.70 -11.28 16.56
CA PRO A 74 -4.42 -10.07 16.99
C PRO A 74 -4.48 -8.93 15.95
N GLY A 75 -4.07 -9.15 14.70
CA GLY A 75 -4.01 -8.20 13.61
C GLY A 75 -2.86 -8.51 12.65
N PHE A 76 -2.44 -7.53 11.86
CA PHE A 76 -1.42 -7.70 10.83
C PHE A 76 -0.10 -7.04 11.22
N ASP A 77 0.99 -7.77 10.99
CA ASP A 77 2.36 -7.30 11.21
C ASP A 77 2.80 -6.32 10.09
N LEU A 78 2.21 -6.48 8.88
CA LEU A 78 2.38 -5.59 7.74
C LEU A 78 1.04 -5.32 7.07
N VAL A 79 0.69 -4.05 6.88
CA VAL A 79 -0.42 -3.63 6.03
C VAL A 79 0.12 -2.79 4.88
N LEU A 80 -0.18 -3.20 3.65
CA LEU A 80 0.12 -2.47 2.44
C LEU A 80 -1.16 -1.78 1.92
N VAL A 81 -1.05 -0.49 1.71
CA VAL A 81 -2.04 0.36 1.04
C VAL A 81 -1.42 0.85 -0.27
N ASP A 82 -1.46 0.02 -1.32
CA ASP A 82 -1.14 0.46 -2.69
C ASP A 82 -2.40 1.10 -3.27
N ALA A 83 -2.56 2.38 -2.97
CA ALA A 83 -3.84 3.05 -3.04
C ALA A 83 -4.32 3.30 -4.48
N PRO A 84 -5.64 3.24 -4.73
CA PRO A 84 -6.18 3.79 -5.97
C PRO A 84 -5.82 5.28 -6.05
N CYS A 85 -5.22 5.69 -7.18
CA CYS A 85 -4.72 7.05 -7.39
C CYS A 85 -4.94 7.49 -8.83
N SER A 86 -4.66 8.76 -9.12
CA SER A 86 -4.78 9.34 -10.47
C SER A 86 -3.91 8.64 -11.52
N GLY A 87 -2.83 7.96 -11.09
CA GLY A 87 -1.93 7.24 -11.98
C GLY A 87 -1.05 8.14 -12.85
N LEU A 88 -0.98 9.44 -12.55
CA LEU A 88 -0.22 10.42 -13.35
C LEU A 88 1.30 10.20 -13.34
N GLY A 89 1.81 9.34 -12.46
CA GLY A 89 3.19 8.89 -12.51
C GLY A 89 3.48 7.89 -13.65
N SER A 90 2.44 7.23 -14.18
CA SER A 90 2.56 6.21 -15.22
C SER A 90 2.32 6.72 -16.66
N LEU A 91 2.33 8.03 -16.89
CA LEU A 91 2.04 8.67 -18.19
C LEU A 91 2.94 8.16 -19.32
N ARG A 92 4.14 7.70 -19.01
CA ARG A 92 5.05 7.11 -19.97
C ARG A 92 4.48 5.84 -20.63
N ARG A 93 3.70 5.05 -19.89
CA ARG A 93 3.03 3.83 -20.36
C ARG A 93 1.55 4.05 -20.68
N ASN A 94 0.94 5.02 -20.03
CA ASN A 94 -0.49 5.35 -20.15
C ASN A 94 -0.67 6.84 -20.48
N PRO A 95 -0.22 7.32 -21.66
CA PRO A 95 -0.18 8.76 -21.98
C PRO A 95 -1.56 9.41 -22.09
N ASP A 96 -2.60 8.64 -22.35
CA ASP A 96 -3.98 9.09 -22.42
C ASP A 96 -4.58 9.47 -21.05
N ALA A 97 -4.00 9.01 -19.96
CA ALA A 97 -4.45 9.34 -18.60
C ALA A 97 -4.48 10.86 -18.37
N ARG A 98 -3.49 11.62 -18.91
CA ARG A 98 -3.43 13.09 -18.79
C ARG A 98 -4.65 13.82 -19.36
N TRP A 99 -5.40 13.20 -20.26
CA TRP A 99 -6.57 13.80 -20.88
C TRP A 99 -7.88 13.41 -20.19
N ARG A 100 -7.84 12.38 -19.36
CA ARG A 100 -9.01 11.83 -18.66
C ARG A 100 -9.11 12.30 -17.22
N ILE A 101 -7.97 12.49 -16.55
CA ILE A 101 -7.93 12.88 -15.12
C ILE A 101 -8.17 14.38 -14.99
N ARG A 102 -9.09 14.74 -14.10
CA ARG A 102 -9.44 16.11 -13.73
C ARG A 102 -9.01 16.39 -12.29
N GLU A 103 -8.89 17.63 -11.92
CA GLU A 103 -8.57 18.04 -10.55
C GLU A 103 -9.59 17.53 -9.52
N THR A 104 -10.88 17.50 -9.90
CA THR A 104 -11.95 16.92 -9.07
C THR A 104 -11.76 15.42 -8.81
N ASP A 105 -11.16 14.69 -9.76
CA ASP A 105 -10.88 13.26 -9.59
C ASP A 105 -9.75 13.05 -8.59
N VAL A 106 -8.72 13.91 -8.60
CA VAL A 106 -7.62 13.90 -7.62
C VAL A 106 -8.17 14.10 -6.20
N THR A 107 -9.03 15.10 -6.00
CA THR A 107 -9.67 15.37 -4.70
C THR A 107 -10.50 14.16 -4.22
N ALA A 108 -11.30 13.58 -5.12
CA ALA A 108 -12.11 12.40 -4.77
C ALA A 108 -11.24 11.18 -4.43
N LEU A 109 -10.12 10.96 -5.15
CA LEU A 109 -9.17 9.90 -4.88
C LEU A 109 -8.44 10.12 -3.56
N ALA A 110 -8.05 11.34 -3.24
CA ALA A 110 -7.45 11.70 -1.96
C ALA A 110 -8.37 11.38 -0.78
N ASP A 111 -9.69 11.63 -0.91
CA ASP A 111 -10.68 11.26 0.10
C ASP A 111 -10.81 9.73 0.27
N ILE A 112 -10.75 8.98 -0.82
CA ILE A 112 -10.75 7.50 -0.79
C ILE A 112 -9.49 6.99 -0.10
N GLN A 113 -8.32 7.53 -0.45
CA GLN A 113 -7.03 7.17 0.13
C GLN A 113 -7.02 7.42 1.64
N ARG A 114 -7.52 8.58 2.08
CA ARG A 114 -7.67 8.90 3.49
C ARG A 114 -8.49 7.84 4.23
N LYS A 115 -9.66 7.46 3.70
CA LYS A 115 -10.52 6.44 4.31
C LYS A 115 -9.82 5.08 4.40
N ILE A 116 -9.14 4.65 3.33
CA ILE A 116 -8.39 3.39 3.31
C ILE A 116 -7.29 3.40 4.37
N LEU A 117 -6.51 4.49 4.48
CA LEU A 117 -5.46 4.64 5.47
C LEU A 117 -6.01 4.55 6.90
N ASP A 118 -7.15 5.24 7.18
CA ASP A 118 -7.78 5.23 8.50
C ASP A 118 -8.30 3.83 8.88
N GLN A 119 -8.80 3.03 7.93
CA GLN A 119 -9.19 1.64 8.19
C GLN A 119 -7.99 0.71 8.33
N ALA A 120 -6.96 0.89 7.49
CA ALA A 120 -5.73 0.11 7.55
C ALA A 120 -5.01 0.27 8.90
N ALA A 121 -4.95 1.49 9.44
CA ALA A 121 -4.31 1.78 10.73
C ALA A 121 -4.89 0.93 11.88
N ARG A 122 -6.19 0.68 11.87
CA ARG A 122 -6.90 -0.05 12.94
C ARG A 122 -6.53 -1.52 13.03
N VAL A 123 -6.04 -2.10 11.95
CA VAL A 123 -5.73 -3.55 11.87
C VAL A 123 -4.24 -3.85 11.94
N VAL A 124 -3.37 -2.83 11.99
CA VAL A 124 -1.94 -3.00 12.26
C VAL A 124 -1.74 -3.31 13.74
N VAL A 125 -0.95 -4.33 14.08
CA VAL A 125 -0.59 -4.62 15.48
C VAL A 125 0.37 -3.55 16.05
N PRO A 126 0.46 -3.36 17.37
CA PRO A 126 1.58 -2.62 17.97
C PRO A 126 2.92 -3.15 17.47
N GLY A 127 3.89 -2.27 17.19
CA GLY A 127 5.16 -2.62 16.53
C GLY A 127 5.05 -2.97 15.05
N GLY A 128 3.83 -3.10 14.53
CA GLY A 128 3.57 -3.44 13.12
C GLY A 128 3.83 -2.28 12.15
N THR A 129 3.87 -2.61 10.89
CA THR A 129 4.21 -1.70 9.80
C THR A 129 2.99 -1.41 8.91
N LEU A 130 2.79 -0.14 8.54
CA LEU A 130 1.90 0.28 7.48
C LEU A 130 2.73 0.91 6.37
N VAL A 131 2.53 0.44 5.14
CA VAL A 131 3.14 1.02 3.94
C VAL A 131 2.05 1.63 3.07
N TYR A 132 2.19 2.90 2.78
CA TYR A 132 1.35 3.62 1.82
C TYR A 132 2.10 3.82 0.52
N SER A 133 1.47 3.57 -0.62
CA SER A 133 2.08 3.81 -1.94
C SER A 133 1.06 4.22 -3.00
N THR A 134 1.55 4.97 -4.00
CA THR A 134 0.80 5.42 -5.18
C THR A 134 1.68 5.41 -6.42
N CYS A 135 1.06 5.31 -7.60
CA CYS A 135 1.72 5.51 -8.88
C CYS A 135 1.40 6.90 -9.48
N THR A 136 1.36 7.93 -8.63
CA THR A 136 1.16 9.33 -9.04
C THR A 136 2.31 10.21 -8.55
N LEU A 137 2.39 11.44 -9.10
CA LEU A 137 3.34 12.47 -8.67
C LEU A 137 2.59 13.68 -8.05
N VAL A 138 1.30 13.51 -7.78
CA VAL A 138 0.44 14.58 -7.26
C VAL A 138 0.63 14.68 -5.74
N PRO A 139 1.05 15.84 -5.20
CA PRO A 139 1.32 16.00 -3.77
C PRO A 139 0.11 15.70 -2.87
N GLU A 140 -1.10 16.02 -3.32
CA GLU A 140 -2.36 15.78 -2.61
C GLU A 140 -2.65 14.29 -2.37
N GLU A 141 -2.12 13.43 -3.23
CA GLU A 141 -2.24 11.98 -3.14
C GLU A 141 -1.01 11.32 -2.47
N ASN A 142 0.05 12.07 -2.22
CA ASN A 142 1.34 11.58 -1.74
C ASN A 142 1.68 12.12 -0.33
N GLU A 143 2.58 13.12 -0.25
CA GLU A 143 3.04 13.67 1.01
C GLU A 143 1.92 14.28 1.85
N ALA A 144 0.95 14.94 1.23
CA ALA A 144 -0.18 15.52 1.95
C ALA A 144 -1.02 14.43 2.65
N GLN A 145 -1.22 13.26 2.00
CA GLN A 145 -1.89 12.13 2.64
C GLN A 145 -1.07 11.56 3.80
N ALA A 146 0.25 11.41 3.59
CA ALA A 146 1.16 10.87 4.60
C ALA A 146 1.21 11.77 5.86
N ASP A 147 1.31 13.07 5.68
CA ASP A 147 1.37 14.03 6.78
C ASP A 147 0.02 14.15 7.51
N ALA A 148 -1.08 14.20 6.75
CA ALA A 148 -2.42 14.21 7.33
C ALA A 148 -2.74 12.90 8.08
N PHE A 149 -2.22 11.76 7.62
CA PHE A 149 -2.33 10.48 8.33
C PHE A 149 -1.66 10.55 9.69
N LEU A 150 -0.42 10.99 9.76
CA LEU A 150 0.31 11.14 11.03
C LEU A 150 -0.38 12.11 12.00
N GLY A 151 -1.00 13.17 11.48
CA GLY A 151 -1.78 14.10 12.29
C GLY A 151 -3.04 13.48 12.93
N ARG A 152 -3.65 12.48 12.27
CA ARG A 152 -4.83 11.76 12.77
C ARG A 152 -4.50 10.54 13.61
N HIS A 153 -3.32 9.96 13.40
CA HIS A 153 -2.88 8.71 14.02
C HIS A 153 -1.54 8.90 14.76
N PRO A 154 -1.56 9.59 15.92
CA PRO A 154 -0.33 9.90 16.68
C PRO A 154 0.40 8.66 17.20
N GLU A 155 -0.25 7.49 17.20
CA GLU A 155 0.36 6.20 17.51
C GLU A 155 1.27 5.66 16.38
N PHE A 156 1.31 6.32 15.21
CA PHE A 156 2.22 5.97 14.12
C PHE A 156 3.34 6.98 13.97
N GLN A 157 4.50 6.49 13.56
CA GLN A 157 5.66 7.30 13.21
C GLN A 157 6.17 6.91 11.83
N ARG A 158 6.62 7.90 11.06
CA ARG A 158 7.31 7.63 9.79
C ARG A 158 8.68 7.06 10.08
N VAL A 159 9.07 6.00 9.36
CA VAL A 159 10.41 5.43 9.48
C VAL A 159 11.42 6.41 8.91
N PRO A 160 12.42 6.83 9.69
CA PRO A 160 13.40 7.82 9.23
C PRO A 160 14.31 7.23 8.15
N ARG A 161 14.83 8.10 7.27
CA ARG A 161 15.65 7.74 6.12
C ARG A 161 16.83 6.83 6.45
N ASN A 162 17.48 7.04 7.57
CA ASN A 162 18.66 6.28 8.01
C ASN A 162 18.35 4.85 8.46
N GLU A 163 17.10 4.53 8.76
CA GLU A 163 16.63 3.19 9.12
C GLU A 163 16.11 2.38 7.91
N LEU A 164 16.00 3.02 6.76
CA LEU A 164 15.59 2.39 5.53
C LEU A 164 16.77 1.72 4.82
N PRO A 165 16.53 0.65 4.03
CA PRO A 165 17.59 -0.08 3.33
C PRO A 165 18.46 0.84 2.47
N THR A 166 19.78 0.67 2.56
CA THR A 166 20.76 1.55 1.90
C THR A 166 20.65 1.58 0.38
N HIS A 167 20.20 0.51 -0.24
CA HIS A 167 20.00 0.44 -1.68
C HIS A 167 18.85 1.33 -2.18
N LEU A 168 17.95 1.79 -1.28
CA LEU A 168 16.88 2.73 -1.61
C LEU A 168 17.34 4.20 -1.56
N ARG A 169 18.51 4.50 -1.03
CA ARG A 169 19.00 5.89 -0.85
C ARG A 169 18.86 6.79 -2.08
N PRO A 170 19.09 6.30 -3.32
CA PRO A 170 18.96 7.15 -4.52
C PRO A 170 17.55 7.69 -4.76
N VAL A 171 16.52 7.03 -4.22
CA VAL A 171 15.10 7.38 -4.40
C VAL A 171 14.43 7.83 -3.11
N LEU A 172 15.19 7.94 -1.99
CA LEU A 172 14.66 8.39 -0.70
C LEU A 172 14.78 9.93 -0.55
N ARG A 173 13.67 10.54 -0.16
CA ARG A 173 13.58 11.93 0.27
C ARG A 173 14.17 12.07 1.69
N GLU A 174 14.39 13.32 2.13
CA GLU A 174 14.94 13.59 3.48
C GLU A 174 13.99 13.14 4.61
N ASP A 175 12.68 13.17 4.35
CA ASP A 175 11.65 12.73 5.30
C ASP A 175 11.50 11.20 5.41
N GLY A 176 12.28 10.42 4.65
CA GLY A 176 12.22 8.97 4.62
C GLY A 176 11.18 8.41 3.63
N SER A 177 10.40 9.23 2.95
CA SER A 177 9.55 8.75 1.86
C SER A 177 10.37 8.39 0.62
N LEU A 178 9.86 7.47 -0.18
CA LEU A 178 10.42 7.06 -1.46
C LEU A 178 9.71 7.83 -2.57
N GLU A 179 10.48 8.42 -3.49
CA GLU A 179 9.96 9.08 -4.66
C GLU A 179 10.77 8.68 -5.91
N CYS A 180 10.09 8.08 -6.87
CA CYS A 180 10.66 7.84 -8.19
C CYS A 180 10.15 8.90 -9.17
N LEU A 181 11.08 9.59 -9.84
CA LEU A 181 10.79 10.62 -10.84
C LEU A 181 11.25 10.13 -12.22
N PRO A 182 10.39 10.11 -13.24
CA PRO A 182 10.71 9.54 -14.55
C PRO A 182 11.96 10.14 -15.20
N HIS A 183 12.16 11.44 -15.07
CA HIS A 183 13.27 12.18 -15.66
C HIS A 183 14.61 12.02 -14.91
N ILE A 184 14.57 11.54 -13.66
CA ILE A 184 15.77 11.30 -12.84
C ILE A 184 16.12 9.80 -12.82
N HIS A 185 15.10 8.95 -12.61
CA HIS A 185 15.32 7.54 -12.30
C HIS A 185 15.04 6.61 -13.50
N GLY A 186 14.54 7.14 -14.63
CA GLY A 186 14.20 6.33 -15.81
C GLY A 186 13.05 5.34 -15.61
N SER A 187 12.33 5.45 -14.49
CA SER A 187 11.18 4.62 -14.09
C SER A 187 9.86 5.37 -14.28
N ASP A 188 8.75 4.71 -13.98
CA ASP A 188 7.49 5.43 -13.74
C ASP A 188 7.61 6.28 -12.46
N GLY A 189 6.77 7.31 -12.37
CA GLY A 189 6.58 8.08 -11.14
C GLY A 189 5.91 7.20 -10.08
N PHE A 190 6.47 7.22 -8.88
CA PHE A 190 5.99 6.41 -7.78
C PHE A 190 6.32 7.08 -6.44
N PHE A 191 5.40 6.98 -5.51
CA PHE A 191 5.60 7.43 -4.13
C PHE A 191 5.35 6.26 -3.17
N ALA A 192 6.13 6.21 -2.08
CA ALA A 192 5.82 5.31 -0.97
C ALA A 192 6.35 5.89 0.35
N THR A 193 5.67 5.57 1.43
CA THR A 193 6.13 5.88 2.78
C THR A 193 5.83 4.72 3.72
N ARG A 194 6.70 4.52 4.70
CA ARG A 194 6.58 3.48 5.72
C ARG A 194 6.34 4.10 7.07
N PHE A 195 5.30 3.62 7.74
CA PHE A 195 4.97 3.97 9.11
C PHE A 195 5.12 2.74 10.01
N VAL A 196 5.48 2.96 11.25
CA VAL A 196 5.49 1.94 12.31
C VAL A 196 4.53 2.39 13.40
N ARG A 197 3.67 1.48 13.85
CA ARG A 197 2.82 1.70 15.00
C ARG A 197 3.64 1.54 16.28
N ALA A 198 3.58 2.53 17.16
CA ALA A 198 4.26 2.45 18.46
C ALA A 198 3.77 1.24 19.27
N ASP A 199 4.66 0.66 20.05
CA ASP A 199 4.28 -0.26 21.12
C ASP A 199 3.60 0.54 22.24
N PRO A 200 2.60 -0.03 22.94
CA PRO A 200 1.89 0.62 24.04
C PRO A 200 2.77 0.95 25.23
#